data_6568e6bcc1ede6c443c11dc8ad44b436
#
_entry.id   6568e6bcc1ede6c443c11dc8ad44b436
#
_cell.length_a   1.000
_cell.length_b   1.000
_cell.length_c   1.000
_cell.angle_alpha   90.00
_cell.angle_beta   90.00
_cell.angle_gamma   90.00
#
_symmetry.space_group_name_H-M   'P 1'
#
loop_
_entity.id
_entity.type
_entity.pdbx_description
1 polymer ?
#
loop_
_entity_poly.entity_id
_entity_poly.type
_entity_poly.pdbx_seq_one_letter_code
_entity_poly.pdbx_strand_id
1 'polypeptide(L)'
;MTRVIKIEKNGGPEVLQIKNVQLPELPPDQVLIETKAIGLNYIDTYHRSGSYPVPLPSGIGVEASGIIKKIGSKIKNLSVGDNVAYGGLPIGSYADERIYPADKLVKLPDGITFEIAASIMTKGLTVFYLLYKTFPVKSHDTVLFHAAAGGVGQIFCQWAKSLGCKVIGTVGSDEKVTIAKKNGCDLVVNYSKENFVEKVMNFTKGMGVPVVY
;
A
#
# COMPACT_ATOMS: atom_id res chain seq x y z
N MET A 1 22.66 7.67 16.21
CA MET A 1 21.25 7.57 16.69
C MET A 1 20.33 8.00 15.57
N THR A 2 19.23 7.31 15.35
CA THR A 2 18.25 7.61 14.32
C THR A 2 16.90 8.00 14.96
N ARG A 3 16.14 8.89 14.32
CA ARG A 3 14.77 9.24 14.74
C ARG A 3 13.81 8.18 14.22
N VAL A 4 12.86 7.80 15.07
CA VAL A 4 11.78 6.86 14.72
C VAL A 4 10.48 7.34 15.35
N ILE A 5 9.35 7.01 14.73
CA ILE A 5 8.05 7.13 15.40
C ILE A 5 7.77 5.83 16.13
N LYS A 6 7.46 5.94 17.43
CA LYS A 6 7.02 4.80 18.26
C LYS A 6 5.71 5.09 18.96
N ILE A 7 5.01 4.01 19.28
CA ILE A 7 3.86 3.99 20.18
C ILE A 7 4.17 3.11 21.38
N GLU A 8 3.89 3.61 22.57
CA GLU A 8 4.03 2.87 23.85
C GLU A 8 2.71 2.20 24.25
N LYS A 9 1.59 2.73 23.74
CA LYS A 9 0.22 2.23 23.93
C LYS A 9 -0.62 2.49 22.68
N ASN A 10 -1.72 1.78 22.54
CA ASN A 10 -2.69 2.05 21.48
C ASN A 10 -3.48 3.33 21.75
N GLY A 11 -3.95 4.00 20.70
CA GLY A 11 -4.72 5.24 20.83
C GLY A 11 -4.89 6.00 19.51
N GLY A 12 -5.28 7.25 19.63
CA GLY A 12 -5.39 8.20 18.53
C GLY A 12 -4.02 8.72 18.06
N PRO A 13 -3.97 9.75 17.22
CA PRO A 13 -2.71 10.32 16.71
C PRO A 13 -1.75 10.80 17.81
N GLU A 14 -2.26 11.14 18.97
CA GLU A 14 -1.51 11.64 20.13
C GLU A 14 -0.52 10.63 20.72
N VAL A 15 -0.68 9.34 20.44
CA VAL A 15 0.25 8.31 20.94
C VAL A 15 1.52 8.19 20.08
N LEU A 16 1.57 8.83 18.91
CA LEU A 16 2.74 8.84 18.05
C LEU A 16 3.84 9.74 18.65
N GLN A 17 4.97 9.15 18.99
CA GLN A 17 6.08 9.85 19.62
C GLN A 17 7.36 9.73 18.82
N ILE A 18 8.06 10.85 18.61
CA ILE A 18 9.41 10.85 18.05
C ILE A 18 10.37 10.36 19.14
N LYS A 19 11.13 9.32 18.83
CA LYS A 19 12.18 8.78 19.72
C LYS A 19 13.51 8.75 18.97
N ASN A 20 14.60 9.04 19.67
CA ASN A 20 15.95 8.77 19.18
C ASN A 20 16.38 7.40 19.69
N VAL A 21 16.73 6.50 18.79
CA VAL A 21 17.13 5.15 19.12
C VAL A 21 18.50 4.84 18.54
N GLN A 22 19.25 3.96 19.22
CA GLN A 22 20.44 3.35 18.66
C GLN A 22 19.99 2.09 17.91
N LEU A 23 20.40 1.97 16.65
CA LEU A 23 20.15 0.76 15.88
C LEU A 23 21.04 -0.39 16.44
N PRO A 24 20.52 -1.63 16.46
CA PRO A 24 21.33 -2.78 16.81
C PRO A 24 22.43 -3.04 15.78
N GLU A 25 23.31 -4.00 16.06
CA GLU A 25 24.25 -4.49 15.07
C GLU A 25 23.54 -5.04 13.85
N LEU A 26 24.10 -4.79 12.66
CA LEU A 26 23.48 -5.19 11.39
C LEU A 26 23.56 -6.72 11.21
N PRO A 27 22.43 -7.42 11.15
CA PRO A 27 22.41 -8.86 10.89
C PRO A 27 22.95 -9.18 9.49
N PRO A 28 23.53 -10.40 9.32
CA PRO A 28 24.21 -10.76 8.07
C PRO A 28 23.30 -10.84 6.83
N ASP A 29 21.99 -10.99 7.00
CA ASP A 29 20.95 -11.12 5.96
C ASP A 29 20.07 -9.85 5.82
N GLN A 30 20.46 -8.76 6.48
CA GLN A 30 19.71 -7.50 6.46
C GLN A 30 20.57 -6.35 5.92
N VAL A 31 19.90 -5.25 5.61
CA VAL A 31 20.53 -4.01 5.17
C VAL A 31 20.15 -2.85 6.08
N LEU A 32 20.99 -1.84 6.15
CA LEU A 32 20.67 -0.53 6.70
C LEU A 32 20.22 0.38 5.57
N ILE A 33 19.01 0.92 5.67
CA ILE A 33 18.41 1.84 4.71
C ILE A 33 18.31 3.23 5.32
N GLU A 34 18.79 4.23 4.60
CA GLU A 34 18.44 5.64 4.82
C GLU A 34 17.14 5.93 4.10
N THR A 35 16.08 6.22 4.84
CA THR A 35 14.75 6.47 4.29
C THR A 35 14.70 7.81 3.56
N LYS A 36 14.16 7.82 2.35
CA LYS A 36 13.96 9.03 1.54
C LYS A 36 12.49 9.42 1.41
N ALA A 37 11.60 8.42 1.37
CA ALA A 37 10.16 8.62 1.39
C ALA A 37 9.46 7.50 2.17
N ILE A 38 8.37 7.84 2.85
CA ILE A 38 7.56 6.93 3.66
C ILE A 38 6.15 6.89 3.08
N GLY A 39 5.64 5.68 2.80
CA GLY A 39 4.27 5.48 2.38
C GLY A 39 3.32 5.47 3.57
N LEU A 40 2.28 6.29 3.51
CA LEU A 40 1.19 6.28 4.47
C LEU A 40 0.11 5.30 4.01
N ASN A 41 -0.27 4.37 4.87
CA ASN A 41 -1.30 3.38 4.61
C ASN A 41 -2.35 3.36 5.73
N TYR A 42 -3.58 3.03 5.38
CA TYR A 42 -4.67 3.00 6.35
C TYR A 42 -4.44 1.96 7.46
N ILE A 43 -3.71 0.87 7.14
CA ILE A 43 -3.33 -0.16 8.11
C ILE A 43 -2.45 0.40 9.25
N ASP A 44 -1.70 1.48 9.01
CA ASP A 44 -0.89 2.12 10.04
C ASP A 44 -1.76 2.66 11.18
N THR A 45 -2.97 3.11 10.85
CA THR A 45 -3.96 3.55 11.84
C THR A 45 -4.51 2.36 12.64
N TYR A 46 -4.67 1.18 12.01
CA TYR A 46 -5.11 -0.04 12.70
C TYR A 46 -4.06 -0.57 13.68
N HIS A 47 -2.77 -0.54 13.29
CA HIS A 47 -1.67 -0.87 14.21
C HIS A 47 -1.62 0.12 15.39
N ARG A 48 -1.74 1.40 15.09
CA ARG A 48 -1.74 2.45 16.13
C ARG A 48 -2.91 2.31 17.11
N SER A 49 -4.12 2.11 16.60
CA SER A 49 -5.33 2.01 17.42
C SER A 49 -5.46 0.68 18.18
N GLY A 50 -4.73 -0.35 17.75
CA GLY A 50 -4.83 -1.71 18.29
C GLY A 50 -5.91 -2.56 17.64
N SER A 51 -6.59 -2.07 16.59
CA SER A 51 -7.52 -2.88 15.79
C SER A 51 -6.81 -4.07 15.12
N TYR A 52 -5.54 -3.88 14.76
CA TYR A 52 -4.61 -4.94 14.39
C TYR A 52 -3.50 -4.97 15.45
N PRO A 53 -3.55 -5.94 16.38
CA PRO A 53 -2.62 -5.99 17.50
C PRO A 53 -1.17 -6.13 17.06
N VAL A 54 -0.29 -5.36 17.70
CA VAL A 54 1.18 -5.45 17.54
C VAL A 54 1.81 -5.45 18.93
N PRO A 55 2.95 -6.13 19.14
CA PRO A 55 3.69 -6.05 20.39
C PRO A 55 4.11 -4.60 20.68
N LEU A 56 3.87 -4.14 21.90
CA LEU A 56 4.25 -2.79 22.34
C LEU A 56 5.48 -2.83 23.28
N PRO A 57 6.38 -1.85 23.21
CA PRO A 57 6.38 -0.66 22.34
C PRO A 57 6.68 -1.02 20.88
N SER A 58 6.03 -0.34 19.93
CA SER A 58 6.16 -0.63 18.50
C SER A 58 6.56 0.59 17.68
N GLY A 59 7.26 0.34 16.56
CA GLY A 59 7.29 1.29 15.43
C GLY A 59 5.98 1.28 14.67
N ILE A 60 5.81 2.20 13.73
CA ILE A 60 4.65 2.32 12.85
C ILE A 60 5.11 2.39 11.39
N GLY A 61 4.22 2.02 10.48
CA GLY A 61 4.45 2.07 9.04
C GLY A 61 4.94 0.75 8.45
N VAL A 62 4.51 0.47 7.23
CA VAL A 62 4.80 -0.78 6.50
C VAL A 62 5.46 -0.53 5.15
N GLU A 63 5.63 0.73 4.73
CA GLU A 63 6.05 1.08 3.38
C GLU A 63 7.03 2.24 3.38
N ALA A 64 8.14 2.09 2.68
CA ALA A 64 9.08 3.17 2.43
C ALA A 64 9.99 2.87 1.24
N SER A 65 10.72 3.89 0.84
CA SER A 65 11.81 3.82 -0.13
C SER A 65 13.03 4.58 0.39
N GLY A 66 14.20 4.22 -0.07
CA GLY A 66 15.43 4.85 0.39
C GLY A 66 16.68 4.28 -0.27
N ILE A 67 17.83 4.58 0.33
CA ILE A 67 19.14 4.22 -0.17
C ILE A 67 19.81 3.25 0.81
N ILE A 68 20.39 2.19 0.31
CA ILE A 68 21.17 1.24 1.13
C ILE A 68 22.46 1.91 1.59
N LYS A 69 22.66 2.00 2.91
CA LYS A 69 23.87 2.55 3.54
C LYS A 69 24.88 1.47 3.96
N LYS A 70 24.37 0.28 4.34
CA LYS A 70 25.19 -0.87 4.72
C LYS A 70 24.48 -2.16 4.32
N ILE A 71 25.25 -3.18 4.02
CA ILE A 71 24.74 -4.54 3.73
C ILE A 71 25.32 -5.55 4.71
N GLY A 72 24.55 -6.54 5.10
CA GLY A 72 25.00 -7.68 5.88
C GLY A 72 25.89 -8.61 5.05
N SER A 73 26.73 -9.36 5.73
CA SER A 73 27.80 -10.17 5.09
C SER A 73 27.32 -11.30 4.17
N LYS A 74 26.05 -11.71 4.27
CA LYS A 74 25.46 -12.75 3.41
C LYS A 74 24.79 -12.21 2.14
N ILE A 75 24.68 -10.90 1.98
CA ILE A 75 23.98 -10.29 0.86
C ILE A 75 24.89 -10.20 -0.35
N LYS A 76 24.40 -10.68 -1.51
CA LYS A 76 25.15 -10.74 -2.77
C LYS A 76 24.51 -9.99 -3.93
N ASN A 77 23.21 -9.72 -3.83
CA ASN A 77 22.37 -9.16 -4.92
C ASN A 77 22.05 -7.66 -4.73
N LEU A 78 22.49 -7.06 -3.64
CA LEU A 78 22.32 -5.65 -3.32
C LEU A 78 23.67 -5.01 -3.00
N SER A 79 23.78 -3.70 -3.22
CA SER A 79 24.98 -2.91 -2.99
C SER A 79 24.67 -1.66 -2.19
N VAL A 80 25.68 -1.16 -1.47
CA VAL A 80 25.61 0.19 -0.88
C VAL A 80 25.40 1.20 -2.00
N GLY A 81 24.47 2.12 -1.81
CA GLY A 81 24.07 3.10 -2.81
C GLY A 81 22.87 2.69 -3.68
N ASP A 82 22.42 1.42 -3.62
CA ASP A 82 21.21 1.01 -4.34
C ASP A 82 19.99 1.75 -3.83
N ASN A 83 19.17 2.25 -4.77
CA ASN A 83 17.84 2.79 -4.50
C ASN A 83 16.86 1.61 -4.36
N VAL A 84 16.14 1.56 -3.26
CA VAL A 84 15.25 0.43 -2.93
C VAL A 84 13.92 0.90 -2.37
N ALA A 85 12.92 0.02 -2.48
CA ALA A 85 11.63 0.18 -1.80
C ALA A 85 11.15 -1.15 -1.22
N TYR A 86 10.22 -1.06 -0.30
CA TYR A 86 9.56 -2.21 0.31
C TYR A 86 8.13 -1.88 0.74
N GLY A 87 7.30 -2.92 0.82
CA GLY A 87 5.95 -2.87 1.34
C GLY A 87 5.66 -4.13 2.16
N GLY A 88 5.25 -3.98 3.41
CA GLY A 88 4.91 -5.08 4.31
C GLY A 88 5.76 -5.17 5.58
N LEU A 89 5.72 -6.34 6.20
CA LEU A 89 6.40 -6.61 7.48
C LEU A 89 7.92 -6.78 7.34
N PRO A 90 8.67 -6.43 8.40
CA PRO A 90 8.25 -5.93 9.71
C PRO A 90 7.83 -4.46 9.67
N ILE A 91 6.93 -4.06 10.60
CA ILE A 91 6.51 -2.66 10.78
C ILE A 91 7.66 -1.79 11.30
N GLY A 92 7.52 -0.45 11.15
CA GLY A 92 8.52 0.52 11.64
C GLY A 92 9.13 1.37 10.54
N SER A 93 8.40 1.60 9.45
CA SER A 93 8.87 2.41 8.32
C SER A 93 8.98 3.90 8.63
N TYR A 94 8.32 4.37 9.71
CA TYR A 94 8.41 5.77 10.11
C TYR A 94 9.71 6.01 10.88
N ALA A 95 10.81 6.02 10.16
CA ALA A 95 12.17 6.14 10.67
C ALA A 95 13.08 6.82 9.65
N ASP A 96 14.06 7.62 10.11
CA ASP A 96 15.08 8.18 9.23
C ASP A 96 16.01 7.09 8.65
N GLU A 97 16.33 6.11 9.50
CA GLU A 97 17.10 4.92 9.10
C GLU A 97 16.50 3.68 9.75
N ARG A 98 16.56 2.56 9.05
CA ARG A 98 16.14 1.28 9.61
C ARG A 98 16.93 0.10 9.05
N ILE A 99 17.04 -0.94 9.84
CA ILE A 99 17.51 -2.26 9.41
C ILE A 99 16.30 -3.05 8.88
N TYR A 100 16.44 -3.65 7.69
CA TYR A 100 15.34 -4.35 7.02
C TYR A 100 15.84 -5.60 6.28
N PRO A 101 15.03 -6.69 6.22
CA PRO A 101 15.38 -7.91 5.51
C PRO A 101 15.65 -7.65 4.02
N ALA A 102 16.78 -8.13 3.53
CA ALA A 102 17.22 -7.87 2.15
C ALA A 102 16.34 -8.58 1.10
N ASP A 103 15.81 -9.74 1.43
CA ASP A 103 14.94 -10.55 0.56
C ASP A 103 13.57 -9.92 0.27
N LYS A 104 13.19 -8.90 1.04
CA LYS A 104 11.94 -8.15 0.89
C LYS A 104 12.11 -6.81 0.15
N LEU A 105 13.31 -6.53 -0.31
CA LEU A 105 13.61 -5.28 -1.02
C LEU A 105 13.47 -5.43 -2.52
N VAL A 106 12.96 -4.39 -3.14
CA VAL A 106 12.92 -4.22 -4.59
C VAL A 106 13.87 -3.07 -4.96
N LYS A 107 14.81 -3.30 -5.87
CA LYS A 107 15.59 -2.22 -6.48
C LYS A 107 14.70 -1.36 -7.34
N LEU A 108 14.83 -0.05 -7.23
CA LEU A 108 14.06 0.86 -8.04
C LEU A 108 14.61 0.89 -9.46
N PRO A 109 13.73 0.75 -10.48
CA PRO A 109 14.11 1.01 -11.86
C PRO A 109 14.45 2.51 -12.06
N ASP A 110 15.26 2.78 -13.08
CA ASP A 110 15.57 4.15 -13.49
C ASP A 110 14.28 4.92 -13.78
N GLY A 111 14.24 6.18 -13.35
CA GLY A 111 13.08 7.06 -13.53
C GLY A 111 11.97 6.93 -12.49
N ILE A 112 12.03 5.97 -11.56
CA ILE A 112 11.12 5.88 -10.43
C ILE A 112 11.69 6.65 -9.24
N THR A 113 10.99 7.70 -8.81
CA THR A 113 11.39 8.48 -7.63
C THR A 113 11.06 7.74 -6.33
N PHE A 114 11.69 8.14 -5.23
CA PHE A 114 11.41 7.56 -3.92
C PHE A 114 9.95 7.77 -3.50
N GLU A 115 9.37 8.94 -3.80
CA GLU A 115 7.98 9.26 -3.49
C GLU A 115 7.01 8.36 -4.25
N ILE A 116 7.25 8.16 -5.56
CA ILE A 116 6.45 7.23 -6.37
C ILE A 116 6.55 5.83 -5.75
N ALA A 117 7.76 5.33 -5.52
CA ALA A 117 7.97 4.00 -4.97
C ALA A 117 7.28 3.81 -3.60
N ALA A 118 7.47 4.75 -2.65
CA ALA A 118 6.84 4.69 -1.34
C ALA A 118 5.32 4.86 -1.37
N SER A 119 4.75 5.36 -2.46
CA SER A 119 3.29 5.52 -2.59
C SER A 119 2.58 4.31 -3.18
N ILE A 120 3.31 3.39 -3.85
CA ILE A 120 2.70 2.32 -4.64
C ILE A 120 3.05 0.90 -4.18
N MET A 121 4.08 0.68 -3.35
CA MET A 121 4.52 -0.69 -3.01
C MET A 121 3.40 -1.50 -2.35
N THR A 122 2.89 -1.07 -1.22
CA THR A 122 1.82 -1.78 -0.49
C THR A 122 0.53 -1.84 -1.30
N LYS A 123 0.16 -0.72 -1.91
CA LYS A 123 -1.07 -0.60 -2.70
C LYS A 123 -1.00 -1.41 -4.00
N GLY A 124 0.11 -1.33 -4.72
CA GLY A 124 0.34 -2.08 -5.95
C GLY A 124 0.45 -3.59 -5.72
N LEU A 125 1.15 -4.02 -4.66
CA LEU A 125 1.18 -5.43 -4.26
C LEU A 125 -0.23 -5.94 -3.92
N THR A 126 -1.05 -5.11 -3.26
CA THR A 126 -2.45 -5.44 -2.98
C THR A 126 -3.23 -5.63 -4.27
N VAL A 127 -3.14 -4.70 -5.21
CA VAL A 127 -3.81 -4.81 -6.52
C VAL A 127 -3.34 -6.04 -7.27
N PHE A 128 -2.03 -6.31 -7.26
CA PHE A 128 -1.48 -7.49 -7.92
C PHE A 128 -2.11 -8.79 -7.41
N TYR A 129 -2.13 -9.01 -6.09
CA TYR A 129 -2.69 -10.27 -5.61
C TYR A 129 -4.20 -10.35 -5.80
N LEU A 130 -4.93 -9.25 -5.74
CA LEU A 130 -6.38 -9.22 -6.01
C LEU A 130 -6.67 -9.64 -7.45
N LEU A 131 -5.97 -9.05 -8.43
CA LEU A 131 -6.21 -9.28 -9.86
C LEU A 131 -5.67 -10.62 -10.39
N TYR A 132 -4.63 -11.20 -9.74
CA TYR A 132 -3.94 -12.37 -10.27
C TYR A 132 -3.97 -13.61 -9.38
N LYS A 133 -4.17 -13.45 -8.07
CA LYS A 133 -4.08 -14.56 -7.11
C LYS A 133 -5.39 -14.85 -6.41
N THR A 134 -6.13 -13.84 -5.99
CA THR A 134 -7.42 -14.01 -5.29
C THR A 134 -8.52 -14.39 -6.28
N PHE A 135 -8.69 -13.60 -7.31
CA PHE A 135 -9.57 -13.88 -8.44
C PHE A 135 -8.84 -13.43 -9.72
N PRO A 136 -8.22 -14.35 -10.46
CA PRO A 136 -7.54 -14.03 -11.71
C PRO A 136 -8.53 -13.49 -12.74
N VAL A 137 -8.55 -12.17 -12.91
CA VAL A 137 -9.48 -11.52 -13.82
C VAL A 137 -9.14 -11.85 -15.27
N LYS A 138 -10.17 -11.91 -16.11
CA LYS A 138 -10.05 -12.12 -17.55
C LYS A 138 -10.50 -10.87 -18.29
N SER A 139 -10.00 -10.68 -19.50
CA SER A 139 -10.51 -9.65 -20.41
C SER A 139 -12.03 -9.79 -20.55
N HIS A 140 -12.72 -8.66 -20.50
CA HIS A 140 -14.18 -8.53 -20.51
C HIS A 140 -14.93 -8.90 -19.21
N ASP A 141 -14.27 -9.37 -18.16
CA ASP A 141 -14.91 -9.48 -16.85
C ASP A 141 -15.43 -8.11 -16.40
N THR A 142 -16.59 -8.12 -15.76
CA THR A 142 -17.14 -6.95 -15.07
C THR A 142 -16.90 -7.14 -13.58
N VAL A 143 -16.11 -6.28 -12.96
CA VAL A 143 -15.74 -6.37 -11.53
C VAL A 143 -16.27 -5.17 -10.77
N LEU A 144 -16.61 -5.38 -9.48
CA LEU A 144 -16.98 -4.29 -8.58
C LEU A 144 -15.86 -4.05 -7.57
N PHE A 145 -15.47 -2.78 -7.41
CA PHE A 145 -14.49 -2.37 -6.42
C PHE A 145 -15.05 -1.31 -5.48
N HIS A 146 -15.09 -1.63 -4.17
CA HIS A 146 -15.49 -0.67 -3.15
C HIS A 146 -14.37 0.34 -2.86
N ALA A 147 -14.73 1.57 -2.49
CA ALA A 147 -13.79 2.67 -2.28
C ALA A 147 -12.86 2.93 -3.49
N ALA A 148 -13.41 2.93 -4.70
CA ALA A 148 -12.68 3.07 -5.97
C ALA A 148 -11.80 4.33 -6.10
N ALA A 149 -12.09 5.39 -5.33
CA ALA A 149 -11.26 6.61 -5.25
C ALA A 149 -10.19 6.55 -4.15
N GLY A 150 -10.10 5.45 -3.38
CA GLY A 150 -9.07 5.25 -2.37
C GLY A 150 -7.71 4.89 -2.98
N GLY A 151 -6.66 4.83 -2.15
CA GLY A 151 -5.30 4.58 -2.63
C GLY A 151 -5.13 3.26 -3.41
N VAL A 152 -5.73 2.16 -2.94
CA VAL A 152 -5.75 0.88 -3.67
C VAL A 152 -6.69 0.97 -4.87
N GLY A 153 -7.89 1.55 -4.70
CA GLY A 153 -8.92 1.64 -5.74
C GLY A 153 -8.44 2.37 -6.98
N GLN A 154 -7.72 3.47 -6.83
CA GLN A 154 -7.19 4.23 -7.96
C GLN A 154 -6.22 3.40 -8.82
N ILE A 155 -5.32 2.64 -8.21
CA ILE A 155 -4.39 1.75 -8.92
C ILE A 155 -5.16 0.56 -9.52
N PHE A 156 -6.08 -0.03 -8.74
CA PHE A 156 -6.89 -1.16 -9.19
C PHE A 156 -7.70 -0.82 -10.44
N CYS A 157 -8.42 0.30 -10.45
CA CYS A 157 -9.25 0.69 -11.58
C CYS A 157 -8.44 0.83 -12.87
N GLN A 158 -7.29 1.50 -12.80
CA GLN A 158 -6.40 1.66 -13.95
C GLN A 158 -5.86 0.32 -14.44
N TRP A 159 -5.41 -0.54 -13.52
CA TRP A 159 -4.82 -1.82 -13.86
C TRP A 159 -5.86 -2.82 -14.40
N ALA A 160 -7.01 -2.95 -13.74
CA ALA A 160 -8.10 -3.79 -14.24
C ALA A 160 -8.57 -3.33 -15.63
N LYS A 161 -8.65 -2.02 -15.85
CA LYS A 161 -8.98 -1.45 -17.17
C LYS A 161 -7.95 -1.81 -18.23
N SER A 162 -6.67 -1.76 -17.93
CA SER A 162 -5.59 -2.16 -18.85
C SER A 162 -5.63 -3.65 -19.22
N LEU A 163 -6.20 -4.49 -18.33
CA LEU A 163 -6.44 -5.92 -18.59
C LEU A 163 -7.73 -6.18 -19.40
N GLY A 164 -8.46 -5.14 -19.79
CA GLY A 164 -9.69 -5.25 -20.57
C GLY A 164 -10.96 -5.51 -19.76
N CYS A 165 -10.90 -5.35 -18.43
CA CYS A 165 -12.07 -5.48 -17.56
C CYS A 165 -12.99 -4.24 -17.67
N LYS A 166 -14.27 -4.44 -17.37
CA LYS A 166 -15.19 -3.37 -17.01
C LYS A 166 -15.18 -3.18 -15.49
N VAL A 167 -15.02 -1.96 -15.03
CA VAL A 167 -14.90 -1.65 -13.60
C VAL A 167 -16.09 -0.84 -13.13
N ILE A 168 -16.82 -1.39 -12.17
CA ILE A 168 -17.84 -0.68 -11.40
C ILE A 168 -17.20 -0.25 -10.09
N GLY A 169 -17.14 1.05 -9.83
CA GLY A 169 -16.59 1.61 -8.59
C GLY A 169 -17.66 2.14 -7.67
N THR A 170 -17.54 1.94 -6.35
CA THR A 170 -18.39 2.63 -5.39
C THR A 170 -17.60 3.68 -4.61
N VAL A 171 -18.24 4.79 -4.30
CA VAL A 171 -17.65 5.93 -3.56
C VAL A 171 -18.68 6.56 -2.61
N GLY A 172 -18.21 7.32 -1.63
CA GLY A 172 -19.08 7.94 -0.61
C GLY A 172 -19.36 9.43 -0.81
N SER A 173 -18.81 10.06 -1.89
CA SER A 173 -19.08 11.50 -2.15
C SER A 173 -18.94 11.82 -3.64
N ASP A 174 -19.51 12.94 -4.07
CA ASP A 174 -19.49 13.38 -5.48
C ASP A 174 -18.07 13.73 -5.96
N GLU A 175 -17.24 14.32 -5.11
CA GLU A 175 -15.83 14.57 -5.43
C GLU A 175 -15.10 13.28 -5.80
N LYS A 176 -15.36 12.21 -5.06
CA LYS A 176 -14.76 10.89 -5.30
C LYS A 176 -15.29 10.23 -6.59
N VAL A 177 -16.49 10.58 -7.05
CA VAL A 177 -17.00 10.12 -8.36
C VAL A 177 -16.09 10.57 -9.49
N THR A 178 -15.67 11.83 -9.47
CA THR A 178 -14.76 12.39 -10.49
C THR A 178 -13.42 11.67 -10.50
N ILE A 179 -12.87 11.39 -9.32
CA ILE A 179 -11.59 10.66 -9.17
C ILE A 179 -11.71 9.24 -9.75
N ALA A 180 -12.74 8.48 -9.36
CA ALA A 180 -12.92 7.11 -9.81
C ALA A 180 -13.15 7.01 -11.34
N LYS A 181 -13.93 7.93 -11.91
CA LYS A 181 -14.11 8.03 -13.37
C LYS A 181 -12.81 8.30 -14.10
N LYS A 182 -12.00 9.26 -13.61
CA LYS A 182 -10.69 9.59 -14.19
C LYS A 182 -9.74 8.38 -14.19
N ASN A 183 -9.86 7.52 -13.19
CA ASN A 183 -9.04 6.31 -13.06
C ASN A 183 -9.61 5.08 -13.81
N GLY A 184 -10.64 5.25 -14.65
CA GLY A 184 -11.06 4.23 -15.59
C GLY A 184 -12.28 3.40 -15.17
N CYS A 185 -13.03 3.78 -14.12
CA CYS A 185 -14.31 3.14 -13.84
C CYS A 185 -15.32 3.40 -14.96
N ASP A 186 -15.95 2.33 -15.46
CA ASP A 186 -17.01 2.39 -16.46
C ASP A 186 -18.33 2.85 -15.86
N LEU A 187 -18.60 2.48 -14.61
CA LEU A 187 -19.70 2.96 -13.79
C LEU A 187 -19.17 3.36 -12.41
N VAL A 188 -19.57 4.52 -11.91
CA VAL A 188 -19.30 4.91 -10.52
C VAL A 188 -20.62 5.20 -9.81
N VAL A 189 -20.81 4.57 -8.66
CA VAL A 189 -21.99 4.72 -7.82
C VAL A 189 -21.63 5.43 -6.52
N ASN A 190 -22.25 6.57 -6.26
CA ASN A 190 -22.19 7.21 -4.95
C ASN A 190 -23.23 6.57 -4.02
N TYR A 191 -22.79 5.62 -3.19
CA TYR A 191 -23.68 4.86 -2.30
C TYR A 191 -24.38 5.70 -1.22
N SER A 192 -23.95 6.96 -1.00
CA SER A 192 -24.65 7.89 -0.10
C SER A 192 -25.95 8.43 -0.71
N LYS A 193 -26.15 8.27 -2.03
CA LYS A 193 -27.29 8.80 -2.79
C LYS A 193 -28.05 7.74 -3.58
N GLU A 194 -27.40 6.62 -3.90
CA GLU A 194 -27.88 5.63 -4.82
C GLU A 194 -27.74 4.22 -4.26
N ASN A 195 -28.67 3.34 -4.59
CA ASN A 195 -28.57 1.91 -4.31
C ASN A 195 -27.56 1.25 -5.29
N PHE A 196 -26.39 0.88 -4.78
CA PHE A 196 -25.36 0.30 -5.65
C PHE A 196 -25.75 -1.07 -6.21
N VAL A 197 -26.53 -1.88 -5.49
CA VAL A 197 -26.99 -3.19 -5.97
C VAL A 197 -27.86 -3.00 -7.21
N GLU A 198 -28.85 -2.12 -7.15
CA GLU A 198 -29.72 -1.81 -8.28
C GLU A 198 -28.92 -1.30 -9.49
N LYS A 199 -27.98 -0.38 -9.26
CA LYS A 199 -27.11 0.16 -10.33
C LYS A 199 -26.24 -0.92 -10.98
N VAL A 200 -25.67 -1.82 -10.18
CA VAL A 200 -24.89 -2.96 -10.68
C VAL A 200 -25.77 -3.89 -11.52
N MET A 201 -26.94 -4.27 -11.01
CA MET A 201 -27.87 -5.15 -11.73
C MET A 201 -28.33 -4.54 -13.05
N ASN A 202 -28.64 -3.25 -13.07
CA ASN A 202 -29.03 -2.54 -14.29
C ASN A 202 -27.88 -2.49 -15.31
N PHE A 203 -26.65 -2.16 -14.86
CA PHE A 203 -25.46 -2.11 -15.72
C PHE A 203 -25.11 -3.48 -16.32
N THR A 204 -25.30 -4.54 -15.56
CA THR A 204 -24.97 -5.91 -15.95
C THR A 204 -26.17 -6.66 -16.57
N LYS A 205 -27.29 -5.99 -16.81
CA LYS A 205 -28.54 -6.57 -17.33
C LYS A 205 -29.02 -7.78 -16.51
N GLY A 206 -28.94 -7.67 -15.20
CA GLY A 206 -29.38 -8.68 -14.26
C GLY A 206 -28.38 -9.79 -13.93
N MET A 207 -27.20 -9.81 -14.57
CA MET A 207 -26.20 -10.89 -14.37
C MET A 207 -25.37 -10.72 -13.09
N GLY A 208 -25.26 -9.50 -12.57
CA GLY A 208 -24.34 -9.21 -11.46
C GLY A 208 -22.87 -9.22 -11.90
N VAL A 209 -21.96 -9.41 -10.94
CA VAL A 209 -20.51 -9.45 -11.15
C VAL A 209 -19.91 -10.73 -10.56
N PRO A 210 -18.87 -11.32 -11.18
CA PRO A 210 -18.23 -12.53 -10.69
C PRO A 210 -17.41 -12.30 -9.41
N VAL A 211 -17.00 -11.07 -9.14
CA VAL A 211 -16.20 -10.72 -7.97
C VAL A 211 -16.47 -9.30 -7.49
N VAL A 212 -16.44 -9.14 -6.18
CA VAL A 212 -16.51 -7.87 -5.45
C VAL A 212 -15.26 -7.74 -4.59
N TYR A 213 -14.55 -6.63 -4.72
CA TYR A 213 -13.37 -6.30 -3.94
C TYR A 213 -13.63 -5.17 -2.93
#